data_6163b7320811a02d89b00a90a31535b3
#
_entry.id   6163b7320811a02d89b00a90a31535b3
#
_cell.length_a   1.000
_cell.length_b   1.000
_cell.length_c   1.000
_cell.angle_alpha   90.00
_cell.angle_beta   90.00
_cell.angle_gamma   90.00
#
_symmetry.space_group_name_H-M   'P 1'
#
loop_
_entity.id
_entity.type
_entity.pdbx_description
1 polymer ?
#
loop_
_entity_poly.entity_id
_entity_poly.type
_entity_poly.pdbx_seq_one_letter_code
_entity_poly.pdbx_strand_id
1 'polypeptide(L)'
;DKNLFDLSYDYVGDLAETISLIWPISGREKKFKLSNLIQKIEKLRKNQINSELSKILDRLSNNERWVLIKICTGGLRIGVSERLVKTALAQKFEKPLNEIEEIWHGLRFPYEDLFKWLKNETRKPNINFKDLFHPMMLANPLDEKKDFKVLVPENFQAEYKWDGIRIQLMISATKISLYSRNGENISKAFPDIIENVNGEAVIDGELLAGSNFNPSTFNNLQQRLNRKNASADLIKKYPVFIRAYDILFYKGKDIRKLNLISRRKYLEKFFNQYNGNKIDLSVLIKFNNWKCLENYKNDTNDQLNEGVMIKLRNSEYLPGRKKGFWYKWKKNPNYV
;
A
#
# COMPACT_ATOMS: atom_id res chain seq x y z
N ASP A 1 32.49 15.07 15.03
CA ASP A 1 32.19 16.50 14.93
C ASP A 1 31.03 16.71 13.98
N LYS A 2 30.00 17.46 14.42
CA LYS A 2 28.79 17.73 13.62
C LYS A 2 29.10 18.48 12.34
N ASN A 3 29.97 19.48 12.40
CA ASN A 3 30.33 20.29 11.24
C ASN A 3 31.03 19.44 10.16
N LEU A 4 31.91 18.54 10.56
CA LEU A 4 32.56 17.60 9.64
C LEU A 4 31.55 16.69 8.95
N PHE A 5 30.55 16.21 9.72
CA PHE A 5 29.50 15.37 9.17
C PHE A 5 28.64 16.15 8.16
N ASP A 6 28.17 17.36 8.52
CA ASP A 6 27.30 18.16 7.67
C ASP A 6 28.00 18.50 6.34
N LEU A 7 29.27 18.96 6.37
CA LEU A 7 30.08 19.25 5.18
C LEU A 7 30.31 17.99 4.32
N SER A 8 30.61 16.86 4.96
CA SER A 8 30.84 15.60 4.25
C SER A 8 29.55 15.10 3.60
N TYR A 9 28.41 15.23 4.29
CA TYR A 9 27.11 14.84 3.77
C TYR A 9 26.66 15.71 2.58
N ASP A 10 26.90 17.01 2.65
CA ASP A 10 26.60 17.95 1.54
C ASP A 10 27.43 17.61 0.28
N TYR A 11 28.66 17.13 0.46
CA TYR A 11 29.52 16.74 -0.65
C TYR A 11 29.15 15.37 -1.23
N VAL A 12 28.93 14.37 -0.37
CA VAL A 12 28.68 12.96 -0.76
C VAL A 12 27.23 12.74 -1.20
N GLY A 13 26.27 13.43 -0.54
CA GLY A 13 24.84 13.32 -0.84
C GLY A 13 24.16 12.01 -0.41
N ASP A 14 24.88 11.11 0.26
CA ASP A 14 24.35 9.82 0.73
C ASP A 14 24.73 9.56 2.19
N LEU A 15 23.74 9.39 3.05
CA LEU A 15 23.94 9.19 4.49
C LEU A 15 24.82 7.98 4.82
N ALA A 16 24.57 6.84 4.19
CA ALA A 16 25.29 5.61 4.50
C ALA A 16 26.74 5.68 4.05
N GLU A 17 26.97 6.26 2.88
CA GLU A 17 28.30 6.48 2.35
C GLU A 17 29.08 7.47 3.21
N THR A 18 28.50 8.62 3.52
CA THR A 18 29.11 9.62 4.40
C THR A 18 29.53 9.00 5.73
N ILE A 19 28.63 8.30 6.41
CA ILE A 19 28.94 7.67 7.70
C ILE A 19 30.03 6.62 7.53
N SER A 20 29.99 5.81 6.50
CA SER A 20 30.99 4.75 6.29
C SER A 20 32.41 5.30 6.07
N LEU A 21 32.52 6.45 5.40
CA LEU A 21 33.80 7.10 5.09
C LEU A 21 34.41 7.84 6.28
N ILE A 22 33.58 8.56 7.06
CA ILE A 22 34.07 9.38 8.19
C ILE A 22 34.10 8.64 9.52
N TRP A 23 33.57 7.40 9.60
CA TRP A 23 33.55 6.64 10.84
C TRP A 23 34.97 6.30 11.29
N PRO A 24 35.34 6.61 12.53
CA PRO A 24 36.69 6.33 13.04
C PRO A 24 37.03 4.84 12.95
N ILE A 25 38.26 4.54 12.59
CA ILE A 25 38.77 3.16 12.65
C ILE A 25 39.14 2.90 14.12
N SER A 26 38.29 2.20 14.83
CA SER A 26 38.49 1.92 16.26
C SER A 26 38.42 0.42 16.54
N GLY A 27 39.49 -0.30 16.28
CA GLY A 27 39.55 -1.70 16.68
C GLY A 27 39.82 -2.69 15.54
N ARG A 28 39.93 -3.98 15.90
CA ARG A 28 40.08 -5.05 14.90
C ARG A 28 38.78 -5.39 14.24
N GLU A 29 38.75 -5.41 12.93
CA GLU A 29 37.59 -5.88 12.14
C GLU A 29 37.18 -7.28 12.56
N LYS A 30 35.88 -7.49 12.66
CA LYS A 30 35.28 -8.79 12.98
C LYS A 30 34.30 -9.17 11.90
N LYS A 31 34.45 -10.37 11.34
CA LYS A 31 33.48 -10.92 10.42
C LYS A 31 32.21 -11.30 11.12
N PHE A 32 31.07 -10.79 10.65
CA PHE A 32 29.74 -11.10 11.14
C PHE A 32 28.91 -11.78 10.04
N LYS A 33 28.08 -12.73 10.43
CA LYS A 33 27.00 -13.19 9.53
C LYS A 33 25.90 -12.12 9.53
N LEU A 34 25.50 -11.65 8.35
CA LEU A 34 24.48 -10.61 8.18
C LEU A 34 23.18 -10.97 8.90
N SER A 35 22.72 -12.22 8.81
CA SER A 35 21.53 -12.71 9.50
C SER A 35 21.59 -12.49 11.03
N ASN A 36 22.76 -12.74 11.64
CA ASN A 36 22.93 -12.58 13.08
C ASN A 36 22.92 -11.09 13.47
N LEU A 37 23.49 -10.23 12.64
CA LEU A 37 23.46 -8.78 12.85
C LEU A 37 22.02 -8.24 12.78
N ILE A 38 21.28 -8.62 11.76
CA ILE A 38 19.88 -8.21 11.60
C ILE A 38 19.06 -8.67 12.81
N GLN A 39 19.13 -9.95 13.18
CA GLN A 39 18.40 -10.48 14.33
C GLN A 39 18.80 -9.77 15.65
N LYS A 40 20.07 -9.42 15.79
CA LYS A 40 20.53 -8.65 16.97
C LYS A 40 19.89 -7.26 16.98
N ILE A 41 19.93 -6.54 15.86
CA ILE A 41 19.39 -5.18 15.74
C ILE A 41 17.87 -5.15 15.96
N GLU A 42 17.13 -6.11 15.41
CA GLU A 42 15.66 -6.22 15.58
C GLU A 42 15.24 -6.42 17.05
N LYS A 43 16.09 -7.04 17.85
CA LYS A 43 15.83 -7.28 19.29
C LYS A 43 16.21 -6.11 20.18
N LEU A 44 16.90 -5.08 19.67
CA LEU A 44 17.32 -3.92 20.45
C LEU A 44 16.13 -3.05 20.86
N ARG A 45 16.13 -2.65 22.15
CA ARG A 45 15.21 -1.61 22.61
C ARG A 45 15.66 -0.24 22.12
N LYS A 46 14.72 0.68 21.96
CA LYS A 46 14.97 2.03 21.42
C LYS A 46 16.13 2.77 22.12
N ASN A 47 16.27 2.62 23.43
CA ASN A 47 17.34 3.22 24.22
C ASN A 47 18.72 2.53 24.06
N GLN A 48 18.77 1.34 23.48
CA GLN A 48 20.00 0.56 23.28
C GLN A 48 20.55 0.69 21.86
N ILE A 49 19.72 1.18 20.91
CA ILE A 49 20.08 1.20 19.48
C ILE A 49 21.37 1.97 19.24
N ASN A 50 21.50 3.18 19.77
CA ASN A 50 22.66 4.02 19.50
C ASN A 50 23.96 3.39 20.01
N SER A 51 23.99 2.89 21.24
CA SER A 51 25.21 2.32 21.83
C SER A 51 25.60 0.99 21.19
N GLU A 52 24.64 0.12 20.90
CA GLU A 52 24.92 -1.19 20.30
C GLU A 52 25.25 -1.07 18.80
N LEU A 53 24.58 -0.16 18.08
CA LEU A 53 24.89 0.09 16.67
C LEU A 53 26.32 0.67 16.54
N SER A 54 26.71 1.64 17.38
CA SER A 54 28.08 2.16 17.40
C SER A 54 29.12 1.05 17.59
N LYS A 55 28.93 0.18 18.59
CA LYS A 55 29.83 -0.97 18.84
C LYS A 55 29.92 -1.95 17.67
N ILE A 56 28.84 -2.09 16.91
CA ILE A 56 28.86 -2.92 15.68
C ILE A 56 29.65 -2.20 14.59
N LEU A 57 29.34 -0.92 14.33
CA LEU A 57 30.02 -0.12 13.30
C LEU A 57 31.52 0.01 13.54
N ASP A 58 31.97 0.08 14.80
CA ASP A 58 33.39 0.10 15.19
C ASP A 58 34.18 -1.13 14.72
N ARG A 59 33.50 -2.24 14.45
CA ARG A 59 34.10 -3.53 14.09
C ARG A 59 33.91 -3.94 12.64
N LEU A 60 33.23 -3.12 11.86
CA LEU A 60 32.94 -3.38 10.46
C LEU A 60 33.90 -2.60 9.57
N SER A 61 34.25 -3.15 8.42
CA SER A 61 34.93 -2.43 7.33
C SER A 61 34.00 -1.33 6.75
N ASN A 62 34.57 -0.40 5.98
CA ASN A 62 33.82 0.69 5.36
C ASN A 62 32.65 0.17 4.51
N ASN A 63 32.90 -0.85 3.69
CA ASN A 63 31.87 -1.45 2.84
C ASN A 63 30.76 -2.13 3.67
N GLU A 64 31.12 -2.83 4.73
CA GLU A 64 30.14 -3.49 5.60
C GLU A 64 29.32 -2.47 6.39
N ARG A 65 29.90 -1.35 6.84
CA ARG A 65 29.20 -0.22 7.45
C ARG A 65 28.17 0.37 6.47
N TRP A 66 28.62 0.66 5.25
CA TRP A 66 27.75 1.20 4.21
C TRP A 66 26.55 0.29 3.95
N VAL A 67 26.79 -1.01 3.75
CA VAL A 67 25.70 -2.00 3.55
C VAL A 67 24.76 -2.06 4.73
N LEU A 68 25.30 -2.14 5.95
CA LEU A 68 24.48 -2.24 7.16
C LEU A 68 23.58 -1.01 7.35
N ILE A 69 24.13 0.20 7.17
CA ILE A 69 23.37 1.44 7.29
C ILE A 69 22.28 1.51 6.20
N LYS A 70 22.60 1.13 4.95
CA LYS A 70 21.62 1.04 3.86
C LYS A 70 20.45 0.10 4.19
N ILE A 71 20.74 -1.05 4.79
CA ILE A 71 19.70 -2.00 5.23
C ILE A 71 18.85 -1.38 6.35
N CYS A 72 19.48 -0.80 7.38
CA CYS A 72 18.77 -0.20 8.53
C CYS A 72 17.91 1.00 8.14
N THR A 73 18.30 1.77 7.12
CA THR A 73 17.57 2.96 6.64
C THR A 73 16.60 2.66 5.50
N GLY A 74 16.53 1.41 5.02
CA GLY A 74 15.72 1.05 3.85
C GLY A 74 16.26 1.61 2.52
N GLY A 75 17.50 2.10 2.52
CA GLY A 75 18.13 2.74 1.36
C GLY A 75 18.86 1.80 0.41
N LEU A 76 18.74 0.48 0.57
CA LEU A 76 19.41 -0.51 -0.27
C LEU A 76 18.76 -0.57 -1.66
N ARG A 77 19.26 0.21 -2.61
CA ARG A 77 18.79 0.27 -4.00
C ARG A 77 19.58 -0.68 -4.88
N ILE A 78 19.22 -1.96 -4.86
CA ILE A 78 19.88 -3.02 -5.64
C ILE A 78 19.23 -3.28 -7.00
N GLY A 79 18.27 -2.46 -7.42
CA GLY A 79 17.55 -2.63 -8.70
C GLY A 79 16.53 -3.79 -8.70
N VAL A 80 16.38 -4.50 -7.59
CA VAL A 80 15.46 -5.64 -7.46
C VAL A 80 14.22 -5.20 -6.70
N SER A 81 13.09 -5.12 -7.41
CA SER A 81 11.80 -4.86 -6.79
C SER A 81 11.23 -6.13 -6.15
N GLU A 82 10.37 -5.97 -5.15
CA GLU A 82 9.64 -7.09 -4.52
C GLU A 82 8.89 -7.95 -5.57
N ARG A 83 8.29 -7.31 -6.57
CA ARG A 83 7.62 -8.02 -7.66
C ARG A 83 8.59 -8.88 -8.47
N LEU A 84 9.80 -8.39 -8.74
CA LEU A 84 10.82 -9.16 -9.46
C LEU A 84 11.24 -10.39 -8.65
N VAL A 85 11.40 -10.26 -7.34
CA VAL A 85 11.70 -11.40 -6.45
C VAL A 85 10.59 -12.44 -6.53
N LYS A 86 9.33 -12.03 -6.38
CA LYS A 86 8.17 -12.95 -6.49
C LYS A 86 8.12 -13.65 -7.85
N THR A 87 8.37 -12.91 -8.92
CA THR A 87 8.40 -13.47 -10.29
C THR A 87 9.54 -14.47 -10.44
N ALA A 88 10.73 -14.17 -9.94
CA ALA A 88 11.87 -15.08 -9.98
C ALA A 88 11.60 -16.37 -9.19
N LEU A 89 10.98 -16.27 -8.01
CA LEU A 89 10.57 -17.44 -7.23
C LEU A 89 9.52 -18.27 -7.98
N ALA A 90 8.51 -17.61 -8.58
CA ALA A 90 7.48 -18.27 -9.37
C ALA A 90 8.09 -19.08 -10.52
N GLN A 91 9.01 -18.48 -11.26
CA GLN A 91 9.70 -19.12 -12.38
C GLN A 91 10.63 -20.26 -11.91
N LYS A 92 11.44 -19.99 -10.87
CA LYS A 92 12.43 -20.97 -10.37
C LYS A 92 11.80 -22.24 -9.83
N PHE A 93 10.64 -22.12 -9.17
CA PHE A 93 9.98 -23.23 -8.49
C PHE A 93 8.69 -23.67 -9.19
N GLU A 94 8.43 -23.18 -10.40
CA GLU A 94 7.24 -23.51 -11.22
C GLU A 94 5.92 -23.35 -10.46
N LYS A 95 5.82 -22.28 -9.65
CA LYS A 95 4.62 -21.95 -8.87
C LYS A 95 3.86 -20.80 -9.51
N PRO A 96 2.52 -20.79 -9.45
CA PRO A 96 1.73 -19.66 -9.91
C PRO A 96 2.11 -18.37 -9.12
N LEU A 97 2.42 -17.28 -9.81
CA LEU A 97 2.81 -16.00 -9.19
C LEU A 97 1.75 -15.49 -8.21
N ASN A 98 0.48 -15.62 -8.56
CA ASN A 98 -0.63 -15.20 -7.70
C ASN A 98 -0.67 -15.93 -6.36
N GLU A 99 -0.24 -17.19 -6.30
CA GLU A 99 -0.18 -17.92 -5.03
C GLU A 99 0.93 -17.41 -4.12
N ILE A 100 2.07 -17.02 -4.70
CA ILE A 100 3.17 -16.40 -3.94
C ILE A 100 2.75 -15.01 -3.46
N GLU A 101 2.12 -14.21 -4.32
CA GLU A 101 1.61 -12.88 -3.97
C GLU A 101 0.59 -12.94 -2.84
N GLU A 102 -0.27 -13.95 -2.83
CA GLU A 102 -1.29 -14.14 -1.80
C GLU A 102 -0.71 -14.32 -0.39
N ILE A 103 0.34 -15.15 -0.26
CA ILE A 103 0.93 -15.45 1.06
C ILE A 103 2.00 -14.44 1.47
N TRP A 104 2.52 -13.63 0.54
CA TRP A 104 3.72 -12.81 0.73
C TRP A 104 3.69 -11.92 1.97
N HIS A 105 2.58 -11.21 2.19
CA HIS A 105 2.45 -10.29 3.31
C HIS A 105 2.27 -10.95 4.68
N GLY A 106 2.02 -12.24 4.70
CA GLY A 106 1.95 -13.04 5.93
C GLY A 106 3.23 -13.77 6.28
N LEU A 107 4.21 -13.75 5.37
CA LEU A 107 5.48 -14.42 5.60
C LEU A 107 6.34 -13.63 6.59
N ARG A 108 7.09 -14.37 7.40
CA ARG A 108 8.05 -13.80 8.34
C ARG A 108 9.42 -14.38 8.11
N PHE A 109 10.45 -13.56 8.28
CA PHE A 109 11.82 -14.06 8.33
C PHE A 109 11.93 -15.15 9.42
N PRO A 110 12.61 -16.29 9.14
CA PRO A 110 13.56 -16.56 8.05
C PRO A 110 12.99 -17.17 6.77
N TYR A 111 11.69 -17.10 6.48
CA TYR A 111 11.00 -17.58 5.27
C TYR A 111 11.11 -19.09 5.02
N GLU A 112 11.39 -19.90 6.04
CA GLU A 112 11.55 -21.36 5.91
C GLU A 112 10.31 -22.04 5.33
N ASP A 113 9.13 -21.65 5.81
CA ASP A 113 7.85 -22.23 5.36
C ASP A 113 7.58 -21.92 3.89
N LEU A 114 7.96 -20.70 3.43
CA LEU A 114 7.91 -20.34 2.01
C LEU A 114 8.77 -21.29 1.18
N PHE A 115 10.05 -21.45 1.56
CA PHE A 115 10.98 -22.27 0.78
C PHE A 115 10.65 -23.77 0.83
N LYS A 116 10.15 -24.29 1.95
CA LYS A 116 9.66 -25.68 2.03
C LYS A 116 8.50 -25.91 1.07
N TRP A 117 7.52 -24.98 1.05
CA TRP A 117 6.40 -25.06 0.12
C TRP A 117 6.85 -24.90 -1.34
N LEU A 118 7.71 -23.96 -1.65
CA LEU A 118 8.24 -23.75 -3.00
C LEU A 118 8.94 -25.01 -3.54
N LYS A 119 9.65 -25.75 -2.68
CA LYS A 119 10.30 -27.02 -2.99
C LYS A 119 9.37 -28.23 -2.98
N ASN A 120 8.07 -28.07 -2.75
CA ASN A 120 7.08 -29.14 -2.58
C ASN A 120 7.31 -30.05 -1.36
N GLU A 121 8.08 -29.62 -0.38
CA GLU A 121 8.31 -30.37 0.88
C GLU A 121 7.12 -30.26 1.83
N THR A 122 6.34 -29.19 1.75
CA THR A 122 5.15 -28.95 2.56
C THR A 122 3.99 -28.41 1.72
N ARG A 123 2.79 -28.40 2.30
CA ARG A 123 1.64 -27.69 1.73
C ARG A 123 1.85 -26.18 1.80
N LYS A 124 1.09 -25.43 0.98
CA LYS A 124 1.07 -23.96 0.99
C LYS A 124 0.89 -23.46 2.43
N PRO A 125 1.72 -22.52 2.90
CA PRO A 125 1.61 -21.97 4.24
C PRO A 125 0.19 -21.49 4.53
N ASN A 126 -0.38 -21.96 5.64
CA ASN A 126 -1.70 -21.52 6.07
C ASN A 126 -1.57 -20.18 6.78
N ILE A 127 -1.84 -19.12 6.06
CA ILE A 127 -1.83 -17.76 6.59
C ILE A 127 -3.28 -17.33 6.80
N ASN A 128 -3.57 -16.68 7.90
CA ASN A 128 -4.91 -16.15 8.14
C ASN A 128 -5.17 -14.99 7.16
N PHE A 129 -5.78 -15.32 6.02
CA PHE A 129 -6.05 -14.35 4.94
C PHE A 129 -6.90 -13.17 5.38
N LYS A 130 -7.72 -13.34 6.41
CA LYS A 130 -8.58 -12.25 6.95
C LYS A 130 -7.77 -11.10 7.54
N ASP A 131 -6.53 -11.35 7.96
CA ASP A 131 -5.70 -10.40 8.68
C ASP A 131 -4.55 -9.84 7.82
N LEU A 132 -4.58 -10.07 6.50
CA LEU A 132 -3.52 -9.71 5.59
C LEU A 132 -3.95 -8.73 4.50
N PHE A 133 -2.96 -8.01 3.99
CA PHE A 133 -3.11 -7.27 2.75
C PHE A 133 -3.29 -8.24 1.57
N HIS A 134 -4.27 -7.94 0.72
CA HIS A 134 -4.50 -8.66 -0.52
C HIS A 134 -4.00 -7.86 -1.72
N PRO A 135 -3.26 -8.49 -2.65
CA PRO A 135 -2.80 -7.82 -3.86
C PRO A 135 -3.96 -7.14 -4.60
N MET A 136 -3.78 -5.86 -4.91
CA MET A 136 -4.85 -5.03 -5.46
C MET A 136 -5.04 -5.23 -6.96
N MET A 137 -6.30 -5.22 -7.40
CA MET A 137 -6.66 -5.08 -8.80
C MET A 137 -6.38 -3.66 -9.27
N LEU A 138 -5.78 -3.50 -10.45
CA LEU A 138 -5.33 -2.22 -10.98
C LEU A 138 -6.07 -1.87 -12.28
N ALA A 139 -6.40 -0.58 -12.42
CA ALA A 139 -7.03 -0.08 -13.64
C ALA A 139 -6.03 0.16 -14.77
N ASN A 140 -6.45 -0.09 -16.00
CA ASN A 140 -5.77 0.30 -17.22
C ASN A 140 -6.04 1.79 -17.52
N PRO A 141 -5.12 2.54 -18.15
CA PRO A 141 -5.48 3.81 -18.75
C PRO A 141 -6.48 3.56 -19.87
N LEU A 142 -7.51 4.41 -20.01
CA LEU A 142 -8.47 4.34 -21.09
C LEU A 142 -7.87 5.02 -22.34
N ASP A 143 -7.94 4.35 -23.47
CA ASP A 143 -7.68 4.93 -24.81
C ASP A 143 -9.03 5.19 -25.50
N GLU A 144 -9.49 6.44 -25.50
CA GLU A 144 -10.80 6.83 -26.03
C GLU A 144 -10.99 6.38 -27.50
N LYS A 145 -9.92 6.47 -28.32
CA LYS A 145 -9.99 6.15 -29.75
C LYS A 145 -10.12 4.65 -30.02
N LYS A 146 -9.58 3.82 -29.13
CA LYS A 146 -9.57 2.35 -29.28
C LYS A 146 -10.65 1.69 -28.44
N ASP A 147 -10.68 2.03 -27.15
CA ASP A 147 -11.51 1.31 -26.18
C ASP A 147 -13.00 1.58 -26.41
N PHE A 148 -13.42 2.81 -26.71
CA PHE A 148 -14.84 3.12 -26.95
C PHE A 148 -15.44 2.47 -28.21
N LYS A 149 -14.61 1.94 -29.10
CA LYS A 149 -15.08 1.17 -30.23
C LYS A 149 -15.53 -0.25 -29.90
N VAL A 150 -15.04 -0.78 -28.76
CA VAL A 150 -15.26 -2.17 -28.34
C VAL A 150 -15.94 -2.31 -26.99
N LEU A 151 -15.88 -1.29 -26.13
CA LEU A 151 -16.53 -1.31 -24.83
C LEU A 151 -18.00 -0.90 -24.97
N VAL A 152 -18.88 -1.64 -24.36
CA VAL A 152 -20.33 -1.41 -24.34
C VAL A 152 -20.71 -0.79 -23.02
N PRO A 153 -21.26 0.46 -22.97
CA PRO A 153 -21.50 1.23 -21.73
C PRO A 153 -22.31 0.48 -20.69
N GLU A 154 -23.32 -0.27 -21.07
CA GLU A 154 -24.22 -1.03 -20.21
C GLU A 154 -23.51 -2.10 -19.38
N ASN A 155 -22.38 -2.59 -19.87
CA ASN A 155 -21.57 -3.60 -19.17
C ASN A 155 -20.74 -3.02 -18.04
N PHE A 156 -20.68 -1.69 -17.92
CA PHE A 156 -19.82 -1.00 -16.97
C PHE A 156 -20.61 -0.20 -15.93
N GLN A 157 -20.00 0.01 -14.79
CA GLN A 157 -20.37 1.03 -13.83
C GLN A 157 -19.23 2.06 -13.71
N ALA A 158 -19.58 3.28 -13.35
CA ALA A 158 -18.63 4.36 -13.20
C ALA A 158 -18.75 5.03 -11.84
N GLU A 159 -17.62 5.53 -11.37
CA GLU A 159 -17.45 6.25 -10.10
C GLU A 159 -16.45 7.40 -10.33
N TYR A 160 -16.49 8.44 -9.51
CA TYR A 160 -15.45 9.47 -9.55
C TYR A 160 -14.09 8.89 -9.16
N LYS A 161 -13.06 9.36 -9.86
CA LYS A 161 -11.67 9.08 -9.50
C LYS A 161 -11.15 10.19 -8.59
N TRP A 162 -11.14 9.89 -7.30
CA TRP A 162 -10.70 10.83 -6.27
C TRP A 162 -9.18 10.97 -6.24
N ASP A 163 -8.69 12.17 -5.87
CA ASP A 163 -7.28 12.43 -5.63
C ASP A 163 -6.95 12.18 -4.16
N GLY A 164 -6.57 10.96 -3.86
CA GLY A 164 -6.26 10.47 -2.52
C GLY A 164 -5.19 9.39 -2.53
N ILE A 165 -5.23 8.55 -1.50
CA ILE A 165 -4.38 7.37 -1.39
C ILE A 165 -5.25 6.13 -1.39
N ARG A 166 -5.05 5.30 -2.38
CA ARG A 166 -5.68 3.99 -2.37
C ARG A 166 -5.20 3.16 -1.21
N ILE A 167 -6.16 2.65 -0.45
CA ILE A 167 -5.92 1.83 0.73
C ILE A 167 -6.73 0.54 0.70
N GLN A 168 -6.28 -0.39 1.53
CA GLN A 168 -7.07 -1.54 1.93
C GLN A 168 -7.27 -1.48 3.43
N LEU A 169 -8.51 -1.31 3.85
CA LEU A 169 -8.91 -1.34 5.26
C LEU A 169 -9.35 -2.75 5.63
N MET A 170 -8.71 -3.27 6.63
CA MET A 170 -9.00 -4.57 7.18
C MET A 170 -9.58 -4.44 8.57
N ILE A 171 -10.79 -4.93 8.75
CA ILE A 171 -11.53 -4.90 10.00
C ILE A 171 -11.83 -6.35 10.40
N SER A 172 -11.27 -6.80 11.50
CA SER A 172 -11.57 -8.07 12.14
C SER A 172 -11.88 -7.89 13.63
N ALA A 173 -12.43 -8.90 14.27
CA ALA A 173 -12.74 -8.85 15.71
C ALA A 173 -11.49 -8.61 16.60
N THR A 174 -10.31 -9.01 16.13
CA THR A 174 -9.06 -8.95 16.91
C THR A 174 -8.15 -7.82 16.48
N LYS A 175 -8.32 -7.29 15.25
CA LYS A 175 -7.38 -6.34 14.69
C LYS A 175 -8.01 -5.50 13.59
N ILE A 176 -7.68 -4.21 13.59
CA ILE A 176 -7.94 -3.30 12.48
C ILE A 176 -6.61 -2.85 11.91
N SER A 177 -6.48 -2.86 10.59
CA SER A 177 -5.26 -2.46 9.90
C SER A 177 -5.56 -1.72 8.62
N LEU A 178 -4.77 -0.69 8.35
CA LEU A 178 -4.82 0.11 7.13
C LEU A 178 -3.54 -0.11 6.33
N TYR A 179 -3.70 -0.57 5.10
CA TYR A 179 -2.58 -0.81 4.20
C TYR A 179 -2.60 0.14 3.01
N SER A 180 -1.44 0.63 2.63
CA SER A 180 -1.26 1.39 1.40
C SER A 180 -1.39 0.48 0.17
N ARG A 181 -1.45 1.08 -1.01
CA ARG A 181 -1.49 0.36 -2.29
C ARG A 181 -0.39 -0.70 -2.46
N ASN A 182 0.76 -0.48 -1.85
CA ASN A 182 1.91 -1.39 -1.94
C ASN A 182 1.94 -2.42 -0.80
N GLY A 183 0.95 -2.44 0.07
CA GLY A 183 0.87 -3.35 1.21
C GLY A 183 1.64 -2.92 2.45
N GLU A 184 2.10 -1.66 2.50
CA GLU A 184 2.70 -1.10 3.70
C GLU A 184 1.62 -0.81 4.75
N ASN A 185 1.85 -1.22 5.99
CA ASN A 185 0.93 -0.91 7.07
C ASN A 185 1.11 0.54 7.52
N ILE A 186 0.11 1.37 7.23
CA ILE A 186 0.07 2.79 7.55
C ILE A 186 -0.86 3.13 8.73
N SER A 187 -1.34 2.15 9.47
CA SER A 187 -2.29 2.33 10.59
C SER A 187 -1.85 3.37 11.61
N LYS A 188 -0.55 3.44 11.92
CA LYS A 188 0.01 4.38 12.91
C LYS A 188 -0.09 5.85 12.49
N ALA A 189 -0.15 6.13 11.20
CA ALA A 189 -0.35 7.49 10.68
C ALA A 189 -1.82 7.94 10.73
N PHE A 190 -2.76 6.98 10.90
CA PHE A 190 -4.19 7.22 10.84
C PHE A 190 -4.95 6.55 12.01
N PRO A 191 -4.56 6.84 13.28
CA PRO A 191 -5.21 6.24 14.45
C PRO A 191 -6.70 6.59 14.53
N ASP A 192 -7.10 7.77 14.07
CA ASP A 192 -8.48 8.23 14.02
C ASP A 192 -9.38 7.42 13.05
N ILE A 193 -8.79 6.71 12.08
CA ILE A 193 -9.52 5.68 11.31
C ILE A 193 -9.62 4.40 12.15
N ILE A 194 -8.48 3.91 12.64
CA ILE A 194 -8.39 2.61 13.33
C ILE A 194 -9.30 2.53 14.56
N GLU A 195 -9.39 3.62 15.32
CA GLU A 195 -10.16 3.70 16.56
C GLU A 195 -11.66 3.90 16.34
N ASN A 196 -12.10 4.32 15.14
CA ASN A 196 -13.47 4.71 14.86
C ASN A 196 -14.15 3.89 13.75
N VAL A 197 -13.60 2.72 13.42
CA VAL A 197 -14.23 1.79 12.49
C VAL A 197 -14.58 0.48 13.20
N ASN A 198 -15.64 -0.17 12.77
CA ASN A 198 -16.12 -1.42 13.32
C ASN A 198 -16.70 -2.34 12.25
N GLY A 199 -17.01 -3.58 12.63
CA GLY A 199 -17.53 -4.61 11.73
C GLY A 199 -16.51 -5.70 11.44
N GLU A 200 -16.76 -6.49 10.39
CA GLU A 200 -15.83 -7.53 9.88
C GLU A 200 -15.84 -7.52 8.36
N ALA A 201 -14.81 -6.90 7.77
CA ALA A 201 -14.67 -6.74 6.32
C ALA A 201 -13.23 -6.45 5.90
N VAL A 202 -12.92 -6.71 4.62
CA VAL A 202 -11.75 -6.15 3.93
C VAL A 202 -12.27 -5.25 2.82
N ILE A 203 -11.99 -3.96 2.92
CA ILE A 203 -12.53 -2.90 2.06
C ILE A 203 -11.40 -2.29 1.22
N ASP A 204 -11.65 -2.12 -0.07
CA ASP A 204 -10.80 -1.36 -0.99
C ASP A 204 -11.42 0.04 -1.17
N GLY A 205 -10.64 1.08 -0.92
CA GLY A 205 -11.14 2.45 -0.93
C GLY A 205 -10.05 3.47 -1.16
N GLU A 206 -10.48 4.72 -1.23
CA GLU A 206 -9.58 5.88 -1.29
C GLU A 206 -9.60 6.59 0.05
N LEU A 207 -8.43 6.78 0.65
CA LEU A 207 -8.25 7.61 1.83
C LEU A 207 -8.13 9.07 1.39
N LEU A 208 -9.01 9.90 1.91
CA LEU A 208 -9.13 11.31 1.55
C LEU A 208 -8.94 12.19 2.79
N ALA A 209 -8.31 13.34 2.62
CA ALA A 209 -8.39 14.39 3.62
C ALA A 209 -9.76 15.06 3.52
N GLY A 210 -10.32 15.44 4.67
CA GLY A 210 -11.61 16.14 4.74
C GLY A 210 -12.41 15.75 5.97
N SER A 211 -13.55 16.43 6.16
CA SER A 211 -14.48 16.19 7.27
C SER A 211 -15.91 16.02 6.74
N ASN A 212 -16.72 15.27 7.49
CA ASN A 212 -18.11 15.01 7.11
C ASN A 212 -18.27 14.50 5.67
N PHE A 213 -17.33 13.67 5.23
CA PHE A 213 -17.25 13.10 3.88
C PHE A 213 -17.11 14.13 2.74
N ASN A 214 -16.77 15.38 3.07
CA ASN A 214 -16.41 16.40 2.10
C ASN A 214 -14.88 16.38 1.93
N PRO A 215 -14.37 15.99 0.77
CA PRO A 215 -12.93 15.90 0.53
C PRO A 215 -12.28 17.29 0.50
N SER A 216 -11.00 17.33 0.84
CA SER A 216 -10.11 18.47 0.70
C SER A 216 -8.90 18.10 -0.16
N THR A 217 -7.97 19.03 -0.36
CA THR A 217 -6.83 18.81 -1.26
C THR A 217 -5.92 17.68 -0.80
N PHE A 218 -5.29 17.00 -1.75
CA PHE A 218 -4.29 15.96 -1.50
C PHE A 218 -3.10 16.45 -0.65
N ASN A 219 -2.72 17.73 -0.76
CA ASN A 219 -1.68 18.34 0.07
C ASN A 219 -1.96 18.21 1.58
N ASN A 220 -3.23 18.31 1.98
CA ASN A 220 -3.63 18.10 3.38
C ASN A 220 -3.41 16.64 3.83
N LEU A 221 -3.63 15.68 2.94
CA LEU A 221 -3.37 14.27 3.22
C LEU A 221 -1.87 13.98 3.34
N GLN A 222 -1.04 14.61 2.51
CA GLN A 222 0.42 14.46 2.56
C GLN A 222 1.02 14.89 3.90
N GLN A 223 0.41 15.86 4.61
CA GLN A 223 0.88 16.27 5.93
C GLN A 223 0.85 15.14 6.97
N ARG A 224 0.05 14.11 6.73
CA ARG A 224 -0.06 12.94 7.61
C ARG A 224 0.73 11.73 7.15
N LEU A 225 0.94 11.56 5.83
CA LEU A 225 1.52 10.35 5.24
C LEU A 225 2.91 9.97 5.75
N ASN A 226 3.77 10.95 5.93
CA ASN A 226 5.18 10.72 6.29
C ASN A 226 5.41 10.70 7.80
N ARG A 227 4.35 10.63 8.60
CA ARG A 227 4.43 10.63 10.07
C ARG A 227 4.37 9.20 10.60
N LYS A 228 5.38 8.82 11.40
CA LYS A 228 5.37 7.52 12.11
C LYS A 228 4.23 7.42 13.13
N ASN A 229 3.85 8.54 13.74
CA ASN A 229 2.70 8.68 14.63
C ASN A 229 2.09 10.07 14.40
N ALA A 230 0.77 10.16 14.28
CA ALA A 230 0.05 11.42 14.17
C ALA A 230 -0.23 11.98 15.57
N SER A 231 0.08 13.26 15.81
CA SER A 231 -0.34 13.97 17.05
C SER A 231 -1.82 14.33 17.00
N ALA A 232 -2.44 14.56 18.16
CA ALA A 232 -3.83 14.97 18.26
C ALA A 232 -4.12 16.26 17.46
N ASP A 233 -3.22 17.25 17.52
CA ASP A 233 -3.34 18.50 16.77
C ASP A 233 -3.30 18.27 15.25
N LEU A 234 -2.43 17.36 14.79
CA LEU A 234 -2.32 17.02 13.37
C LEU A 234 -3.60 16.31 12.88
N ILE A 235 -4.16 15.43 13.69
CA ILE A 235 -5.42 14.73 13.40
C ILE A 235 -6.57 15.72 13.29
N LYS A 236 -6.66 16.67 14.24
CA LYS A 236 -7.69 17.71 14.24
C LYS A 236 -7.56 18.67 13.06
N LYS A 237 -6.33 19.05 12.71
CA LYS A 237 -6.04 20.01 11.63
C LYS A 237 -6.26 19.40 10.23
N TYR A 238 -5.95 18.12 10.07
CA TYR A 238 -6.07 17.40 8.80
C TYR A 238 -6.88 16.10 9.01
N PRO A 239 -8.19 16.22 9.26
CA PRO A 239 -9.06 15.06 9.39
C PRO A 239 -9.10 14.26 8.10
N VAL A 240 -9.37 12.95 8.23
CA VAL A 240 -9.44 12.03 7.10
C VAL A 240 -10.64 11.11 7.21
N PHE A 241 -11.05 10.57 6.06
CA PHE A 241 -12.06 9.54 5.92
C PHE A 241 -11.71 8.62 4.74
N ILE A 242 -12.38 7.47 4.65
CA ILE A 242 -12.23 6.51 3.56
C ILE A 242 -13.48 6.51 2.71
N ARG A 243 -13.32 6.63 1.38
CA ARG A 243 -14.41 6.43 0.41
C ARG A 243 -14.28 5.04 -0.19
N ALA A 244 -15.13 4.13 0.26
CA ALA A 244 -15.12 2.73 -0.11
C ALA A 244 -15.77 2.50 -1.47
N TYR A 245 -15.13 1.70 -2.35
CA TYR A 245 -15.66 1.39 -3.67
C TYR A 245 -15.67 -0.11 -4.02
N ASP A 246 -15.01 -0.96 -3.22
CA ASP A 246 -15.09 -2.42 -3.36
C ASP A 246 -14.91 -3.11 -2.01
N ILE A 247 -15.32 -4.36 -1.91
CA ILE A 247 -15.19 -5.20 -0.71
C ILE A 247 -14.70 -6.59 -1.12
N LEU A 248 -13.66 -7.06 -0.44
CA LEU A 248 -12.98 -8.31 -0.76
C LEU A 248 -13.43 -9.46 0.15
N PHE A 249 -13.65 -9.14 1.43
CA PHE A 249 -14.15 -10.07 2.45
C PHE A 249 -15.31 -9.42 3.22
N TYR A 250 -16.30 -10.22 3.52
CA TYR A 250 -17.45 -9.81 4.33
C TYR A 250 -17.77 -10.89 5.36
N LYS A 251 -17.76 -10.52 6.65
CA LYS A 251 -17.98 -11.46 7.78
C LYS A 251 -17.16 -12.73 7.64
N GLY A 252 -15.86 -12.56 7.36
CA GLY A 252 -14.89 -13.63 7.22
C GLY A 252 -14.95 -14.44 5.94
N LYS A 253 -15.90 -14.21 5.05
CA LYS A 253 -16.03 -14.91 3.77
C LYS A 253 -15.27 -14.17 2.67
N ASP A 254 -14.42 -14.86 1.94
CA ASP A 254 -13.78 -14.36 0.71
C ASP A 254 -14.81 -14.26 -0.41
N ILE A 255 -15.03 -13.06 -0.92
CA ILE A 255 -16.00 -12.77 -1.98
C ILE A 255 -15.35 -12.21 -3.25
N ARG A 256 -14.02 -12.25 -3.36
CA ARG A 256 -13.27 -11.75 -4.53
C ARG A 256 -13.64 -12.44 -5.84
N LYS A 257 -14.04 -13.70 -5.79
CA LYS A 257 -14.53 -14.46 -6.95
C LYS A 257 -15.93 -14.09 -7.42
N LEU A 258 -16.68 -13.33 -6.63
CA LEU A 258 -17.96 -12.81 -7.07
C LEU A 258 -17.74 -11.67 -8.06
N ASN A 259 -18.73 -11.45 -8.93
CA ASN A 259 -18.71 -10.30 -9.83
C ASN A 259 -18.86 -8.97 -9.06
N LEU A 260 -18.45 -7.87 -9.68
CA LEU A 260 -18.44 -6.55 -9.06
C LEU A 260 -19.82 -6.11 -8.55
N ILE A 261 -20.90 -6.40 -9.29
CA ILE A 261 -22.27 -6.08 -8.84
C ILE A 261 -22.59 -6.78 -7.52
N SER A 262 -22.24 -8.04 -7.40
CA SER A 262 -22.47 -8.82 -6.17
C SER A 262 -21.62 -8.29 -5.03
N ARG A 263 -20.34 -7.98 -5.25
CA ARG A 263 -19.49 -7.36 -4.24
C ARG A 263 -20.03 -6.00 -3.81
N ARG A 264 -20.53 -5.19 -4.75
CA ARG A 264 -21.18 -3.91 -4.42
C ARG A 264 -22.40 -4.08 -3.47
N LYS A 265 -23.24 -5.08 -3.69
CA LYS A 265 -24.35 -5.41 -2.78
C LYS A 265 -23.85 -5.78 -1.38
N TYR A 266 -22.71 -6.49 -1.27
CA TYR A 266 -22.11 -6.78 0.04
C TYR A 266 -21.52 -5.52 0.70
N LEU A 267 -20.95 -4.62 -0.08
CA LEU A 267 -20.47 -3.34 0.42
C LEU A 267 -21.64 -2.49 0.95
N GLU A 268 -22.74 -2.42 0.24
CA GLU A 268 -23.96 -1.74 0.68
C GLU A 268 -24.55 -2.38 1.95
N LYS A 269 -24.54 -3.72 2.05
CA LYS A 269 -24.93 -4.42 3.29
C LYS A 269 -24.01 -4.10 4.46
N PHE A 270 -22.71 -3.93 4.23
CA PHE A 270 -21.79 -3.47 5.26
C PHE A 270 -22.19 -2.08 5.74
N PHE A 271 -22.45 -1.14 4.84
CA PHE A 271 -22.85 0.23 5.18
C PHE A 271 -24.17 0.32 5.92
N ASN A 272 -25.15 -0.55 5.63
CA ASN A 272 -26.42 -0.62 6.38
C ASN A 272 -26.23 -1.01 7.85
N GLN A 273 -25.11 -1.58 8.21
CA GLN A 273 -24.75 -2.00 9.58
C GLN A 273 -23.64 -1.13 10.21
N TYR A 274 -22.98 -0.29 9.41
CA TYR A 274 -21.89 0.57 9.84
C TYR A 274 -22.43 1.89 10.39
N ASN A 275 -22.18 2.14 11.68
CA ASN A 275 -22.65 3.35 12.37
C ASN A 275 -21.52 4.37 12.60
N GLY A 276 -20.37 4.20 11.97
CA GLY A 276 -19.23 5.10 12.11
C GLY A 276 -19.28 6.29 11.14
N ASN A 277 -18.39 7.24 11.36
CA ASN A 277 -18.25 8.48 10.58
C ASN A 277 -16.90 8.60 9.84
N LYS A 278 -16.22 7.48 9.63
CA LYS A 278 -14.89 7.45 9.01
C LYS A 278 -14.85 6.77 7.66
N ILE A 279 -15.93 6.13 7.26
CA ILE A 279 -16.02 5.47 5.95
C ILE A 279 -17.34 5.90 5.31
N ASP A 280 -17.31 6.32 4.06
CA ASP A 280 -18.48 6.49 3.22
C ASP A 280 -18.43 5.59 1.97
N LEU A 281 -19.54 5.53 1.27
CA LEU A 281 -19.71 4.73 0.08
C LEU A 281 -19.50 5.58 -1.17
N SER A 282 -18.60 5.16 -2.05
CA SER A 282 -18.43 5.80 -3.36
C SER A 282 -19.72 5.77 -4.17
N VAL A 283 -20.14 6.92 -4.67
CA VAL A 283 -21.40 7.08 -5.41
C VAL A 283 -21.23 6.60 -6.85
N LEU A 284 -22.16 5.79 -7.34
CA LEU A 284 -22.20 5.36 -8.73
C LEU A 284 -22.74 6.47 -9.62
N ILE A 285 -22.01 6.78 -10.69
CA ILE A 285 -22.45 7.72 -11.71
C ILE A 285 -23.42 7.00 -12.67
N LYS A 286 -24.63 7.57 -12.83
CA LYS A 286 -25.60 7.08 -13.79
C LYS A 286 -25.26 7.61 -15.18
N PHE A 287 -25.04 6.72 -16.13
CA PHE A 287 -24.79 7.07 -17.53
C PHE A 287 -25.35 6.00 -18.46
N ASN A 288 -25.69 6.39 -19.67
CA ASN A 288 -26.23 5.53 -20.72
C ASN A 288 -25.32 5.45 -21.97
N ASN A 289 -24.38 6.35 -22.09
CA ASN A 289 -23.37 6.36 -23.16
C ASN A 289 -22.09 7.06 -22.70
N TRP A 290 -21.02 6.89 -23.47
CA TRP A 290 -19.71 7.46 -23.14
C TRP A 290 -19.71 8.99 -23.12
N LYS A 291 -20.48 9.64 -24.00
CA LYS A 291 -20.59 11.10 -24.03
C LYS A 291 -21.23 11.66 -22.76
N CYS A 292 -22.24 11.00 -22.23
CA CYS A 292 -22.82 11.34 -20.93
C CYS A 292 -21.78 11.23 -19.81
N LEU A 293 -21.01 10.14 -19.79
CA LEU A 293 -19.94 9.95 -18.79
C LEU A 293 -18.80 10.96 -18.94
N GLU A 294 -18.48 11.39 -20.17
CA GLU A 294 -17.50 12.43 -20.43
C GLU A 294 -17.88 13.77 -19.77
N ASN A 295 -19.17 14.12 -19.77
CA ASN A 295 -19.64 15.33 -19.10
C ASN A 295 -19.34 15.28 -17.59
N TYR A 296 -19.60 14.14 -16.94
CA TYR A 296 -19.21 13.95 -15.53
C TYR A 296 -17.70 13.99 -15.32
N LYS A 297 -16.92 13.39 -16.22
CA LYS A 297 -15.45 13.45 -16.16
C LYS A 297 -14.95 14.90 -16.19
N ASN A 298 -15.53 15.73 -17.05
CA ASN A 298 -15.08 17.09 -17.30
C ASN A 298 -15.75 18.14 -16.40
N ASP A 299 -16.65 17.71 -15.49
CA ASP A 299 -17.30 18.63 -14.55
C ASP A 299 -16.26 19.38 -13.73
N THR A 300 -16.24 20.71 -13.90
CA THR A 300 -15.29 21.62 -13.24
C THR A 300 -15.74 22.02 -11.84
N ASN A 301 -17.00 21.79 -11.48
CA ASN A 301 -17.55 22.13 -10.17
C ASN A 301 -16.91 21.30 -9.05
N ASP A 302 -16.41 20.10 -9.37
CA ASP A 302 -15.66 19.28 -8.45
C ASP A 302 -14.19 19.17 -8.87
N GLN A 303 -13.37 20.10 -8.34
CA GLN A 303 -11.92 20.15 -8.62
C GLN A 303 -11.13 19.05 -7.93
N LEU A 304 -11.75 18.29 -7.02
CA LEU A 304 -11.08 17.30 -6.20
C LEU A 304 -11.09 15.90 -6.81
N ASN A 305 -11.77 15.70 -7.94
CA ASN A 305 -11.69 14.46 -8.70
C ASN A 305 -10.75 14.59 -9.91
N GLU A 306 -9.97 13.53 -10.16
CA GLU A 306 -9.06 13.45 -11.31
C GLU A 306 -9.73 12.91 -12.60
N GLY A 307 -11.03 12.65 -12.59
CA GLY A 307 -11.76 12.03 -13.65
C GLY A 307 -12.72 10.94 -13.16
N VAL A 308 -12.85 9.86 -13.92
CA VAL A 308 -13.75 8.74 -13.60
C VAL A 308 -13.04 7.39 -13.67
N MET A 309 -13.52 6.46 -12.86
CA MET A 309 -13.17 5.04 -12.91
C MET A 309 -14.31 4.30 -13.59
N ILE A 310 -13.98 3.46 -14.57
CA ILE A 310 -14.94 2.63 -15.32
C ILE A 310 -14.62 1.18 -15.00
N LYS A 311 -15.60 0.43 -14.50
CA LYS A 311 -15.41 -0.92 -13.97
C LYS A 311 -16.40 -1.89 -14.58
N LEU A 312 -15.91 -3.00 -15.15
CA LEU A 312 -16.76 -4.04 -15.72
C LEU A 312 -17.62 -4.69 -14.64
N ARG A 313 -18.94 -4.64 -14.79
CA ARG A 313 -19.94 -5.12 -13.81
C ARG A 313 -19.78 -6.60 -13.49
N ASN A 314 -19.45 -7.41 -14.49
CA ASN A 314 -19.31 -8.86 -14.35
C ASN A 314 -17.84 -9.30 -14.12
N SER A 315 -17.01 -8.46 -13.48
CA SER A 315 -15.63 -8.79 -13.20
C SER A 315 -15.41 -9.33 -11.78
N GLU A 316 -14.64 -10.39 -11.66
CA GLU A 316 -14.04 -10.81 -10.39
C GLU A 316 -13.00 -9.77 -9.93
N TYR A 317 -12.61 -9.84 -8.65
CA TYR A 317 -11.48 -9.06 -8.14
C TYR A 317 -10.18 -9.83 -8.30
N LEU A 318 -9.41 -9.50 -9.33
CA LEU A 318 -8.15 -10.18 -9.67
C LEU A 318 -6.95 -9.25 -9.49
N PRO A 319 -5.86 -9.72 -8.87
CA PRO A 319 -4.65 -8.92 -8.70
C PRO A 319 -4.05 -8.41 -10.01
N GLY A 320 -3.47 -7.20 -9.94
CA GLY A 320 -2.78 -6.58 -11.06
C GLY A 320 -3.71 -5.98 -12.11
N ARG A 321 -3.16 -5.64 -13.29
CA ARG A 321 -3.91 -5.04 -14.39
C ARG A 321 -4.50 -6.11 -15.30
N LYS A 322 -5.80 -6.29 -15.23
CA LYS A 322 -6.55 -7.17 -16.12
C LYS A 322 -7.17 -6.35 -17.24
N LYS A 323 -6.78 -6.64 -18.47
CA LYS A 323 -7.35 -5.97 -19.66
C LYS A 323 -8.86 -6.20 -19.72
N GLY A 324 -9.62 -5.16 -20.00
CA GLY A 324 -11.08 -5.24 -20.11
C GLY A 324 -11.85 -5.06 -18.79
N PHE A 325 -11.19 -5.08 -17.62
CA PHE A 325 -11.92 -5.08 -16.34
C PHE A 325 -12.11 -3.68 -15.78
N TRP A 326 -11.02 -2.98 -15.44
CA TRP A 326 -11.06 -1.64 -14.86
C TRP A 326 -10.27 -0.67 -15.70
N TYR A 327 -10.85 0.52 -15.92
CA TYR A 327 -10.22 1.63 -16.62
C TYR A 327 -10.26 2.89 -15.79
N LYS A 328 -9.21 3.71 -15.92
CA LYS A 328 -9.16 5.08 -15.42
C LYS A 328 -9.20 6.03 -16.61
N TRP A 329 -10.17 6.91 -16.58
CA TRP A 329 -10.35 7.98 -17.57
C TRP A 329 -10.13 9.32 -16.89
N LYS A 330 -8.94 9.85 -17.04
CA LYS A 330 -8.52 11.08 -16.38
C LYS A 330 -9.04 12.31 -17.10
N LYS A 331 -9.25 13.42 -16.38
CA LYS A 331 -9.39 14.76 -16.95
C LYS A 331 -8.13 15.07 -17.77
N ASN A 332 -8.28 15.81 -18.85
CA ASN A 332 -7.11 16.35 -19.53
C ASN A 332 -6.42 17.32 -18.59
N PRO A 333 -5.08 17.29 -18.47
CA PRO A 333 -4.39 18.30 -17.68
C PRO A 333 -4.69 19.67 -18.30
N ASN A 334 -5.29 20.56 -17.50
CA ASN A 334 -5.35 21.96 -17.90
C ASN A 334 -3.90 22.46 -17.87
N TYR A 335 -3.34 22.70 -19.06
CA TYR A 335 -2.14 23.51 -19.16
C TYR A 335 -2.54 24.94 -18.79
N VAL A 336 -2.19 25.36 -17.56
CA VAL A 336 -2.23 26.74 -17.14
C VAL A 336 -0.91 27.39 -17.54
#